data_caa86d70668c04af27222215949de1f8
#
_entry.id   caa86d70668c04af27222215949de1f8
#
_cell.length_a   1.000
_cell.length_b   1.000
_cell.length_c   1.000
_cell.angle_alpha   90.00
_cell.angle_beta   90.00
_cell.angle_gamma   90.00
#
_symmetry.space_group_name_H-M   'P 1'
#
loop_
_entity.id
_entity.type
_entity.pdbx_description
1 polymer ?
#
loop_
_entity_poly.entity_id
_entity_poly.type
_entity_poly.pdbx_seq_one_letter_code
_entity_poly.pdbx_strand_id
1 'polypeptide(L)'
;MLEAADVRFGYGAAPVLAGVSLTVGRQGLVGVLGPNGSGKTTLLRLLAGRLRPQAGAIRLDGRAVADLPRAALARRMAVVPQETHLAFDYSVMEMVLMGRYPHLGPFELEGPRDLTIARDALAATRTSHLEGRSFDTLSGGEKQRVVIASALAQLDRRAENGGGADADWGDGLLLLDEPTASLDIGYQLDIAALLRQLWRDRHVTILVSTHDLNLAAGLCRDLVLLEQGRVLAAGPTETVLTTGNIRALYGVEAEVRPHEAAGHLTVVPIGRVAGAPPEGGGPRP
;
A
#
# COMPACT_ATOMS: atom_id res chain seq x y z
N MET A 1 -0.28 15.53 -1.96
CA MET A 1 1.12 15.10 -1.76
C MET A 1 1.28 14.64 -0.31
N LEU A 2 1.87 13.46 -0.06
CA LEU A 2 2.19 12.94 1.27
C LEU A 2 3.68 13.12 1.54
N GLU A 3 4.02 13.66 2.69
CA GLU A 3 5.40 13.94 3.09
C GLU A 3 5.67 13.37 4.49
N ALA A 4 6.80 12.73 4.66
CA ALA A 4 7.39 12.38 5.95
C ALA A 4 8.75 13.09 6.06
N ALA A 5 9.00 13.77 7.16
CA ALA A 5 10.23 14.50 7.41
C ALA A 5 10.85 14.10 8.76
N ASP A 6 12.04 13.49 8.72
CA ASP A 6 12.82 13.00 9.86
C ASP A 6 12.00 12.19 10.87
N VAL A 7 11.14 11.29 10.35
CA VAL A 7 10.20 10.50 11.16
C VAL A 7 10.96 9.48 11.99
N ARG A 8 10.78 9.53 13.31
CA ARG A 8 11.34 8.59 14.29
C ARG A 8 10.23 7.93 15.07
N PHE A 9 10.38 6.63 15.28
CA PHE A 9 9.39 5.85 16.03
C PHE A 9 10.01 4.56 16.58
N GLY A 10 9.56 4.14 17.76
CA GLY A 10 9.89 2.85 18.36
C GLY A 10 8.76 2.33 19.22
N TYR A 11 8.66 1.02 19.37
CA TYR A 11 7.77 0.38 20.34
C TYR A 11 8.52 0.24 21.68
N GLY A 12 8.09 1.02 22.67
CA GLY A 12 8.83 1.10 23.93
C GLY A 12 10.25 1.63 23.72
N ALA A 13 11.25 0.90 24.21
CA ALA A 13 12.66 1.25 24.07
C ALA A 13 13.30 0.81 22.73
N ALA A 14 12.61 -0.03 21.95
CA ALA A 14 13.14 -0.56 20.70
C ALA A 14 12.88 0.41 19.52
N PRO A 15 13.91 1.08 18.96
CA PRO A 15 13.74 1.94 17.80
C PRO A 15 13.41 1.11 16.55
N VAL A 16 12.43 1.58 15.77
CA VAL A 16 12.00 0.94 14.50
C VAL A 16 12.28 1.84 13.32
N LEU A 17 12.02 3.15 13.44
CA LEU A 17 12.36 4.15 12.43
C LEU A 17 13.29 5.20 13.03
N ALA A 18 14.36 5.54 12.31
CA ALA A 18 15.45 6.36 12.79
C ALA A 18 15.74 7.55 11.86
N GLY A 19 14.72 8.39 11.59
CA GLY A 19 14.86 9.58 10.76
C GLY A 19 14.49 9.34 9.29
N VAL A 20 13.35 8.71 9.07
CA VAL A 20 12.85 8.45 7.71
C VAL A 20 12.27 9.73 7.11
N SER A 21 12.76 10.10 5.93
CA SER A 21 12.20 11.17 5.08
C SER A 21 11.84 10.61 3.72
N LEU A 22 10.61 10.89 3.27
CA LEU A 22 10.14 10.53 1.94
C LEU A 22 9.02 11.47 1.48
N THR A 23 8.81 11.52 0.19
CA THR A 23 7.73 12.26 -0.44
C THR A 23 7.03 11.40 -1.46
N VAL A 24 5.69 11.37 -1.41
CA VAL A 24 4.83 10.74 -2.41
C VAL A 24 4.06 11.85 -3.12
N GLY A 25 4.40 12.09 -4.38
CA GLY A 25 3.70 13.06 -5.24
C GLY A 25 2.28 12.60 -5.56
N ARG A 26 1.45 13.53 -6.04
CA ARG A 26 0.14 13.17 -6.61
C ARG A 26 0.33 12.27 -7.81
N GLN A 27 -0.55 11.31 -7.99
CA GLN A 27 -0.44 10.28 -9.03
C GLN A 27 0.91 9.53 -9.01
N GLY A 28 1.57 9.48 -7.84
CA GLY A 28 2.76 8.67 -7.62
C GLY A 28 2.40 7.18 -7.56
N LEU A 29 3.32 6.35 -8.05
CA LEU A 29 3.28 4.90 -7.88
C LEU A 29 4.62 4.50 -7.26
N VAL A 30 4.64 4.50 -5.92
CA VAL A 30 5.86 4.41 -5.12
C VAL A 30 5.92 3.08 -4.38
N GLY A 31 7.06 2.40 -4.46
CA GLY A 31 7.35 1.18 -3.71
C GLY A 31 8.23 1.46 -2.49
N VAL A 32 7.85 0.94 -1.32
CA VAL A 32 8.72 0.84 -0.15
C VAL A 32 9.26 -0.57 -0.09
N LEU A 33 10.54 -0.73 -0.42
CA LEU A 33 11.23 -2.01 -0.53
C LEU A 33 12.19 -2.19 0.63
N GLY A 34 12.23 -3.38 1.21
CA GLY A 34 13.16 -3.71 2.30
C GLY A 34 12.90 -5.09 2.89
N PRO A 35 13.88 -5.66 3.59
CA PRO A 35 13.74 -6.96 4.24
C PRO A 35 12.66 -6.94 5.34
N ASN A 36 12.31 -8.12 5.84
CA ASN A 36 11.42 -8.24 6.99
C ASN A 36 12.05 -7.56 8.21
N GLY A 37 11.23 -6.85 8.98
CA GLY A 37 11.71 -6.08 10.13
C GLY A 37 12.37 -4.73 9.82
N SER A 38 12.48 -4.31 8.54
CA SER A 38 13.05 -3.00 8.19
C SER A 38 12.19 -1.80 8.62
N GLY A 39 10.93 -2.03 9.01
CA GLY A 39 10.01 -0.98 9.46
C GLY A 39 8.93 -0.56 8.46
N LYS A 40 8.75 -1.28 7.31
CA LYS A 40 7.77 -0.96 6.25
C LYS A 40 6.34 -0.79 6.80
N THR A 41 5.81 -1.81 7.47
CA THR A 41 4.46 -1.77 8.09
C THR A 41 4.33 -0.63 9.10
N THR A 42 5.35 -0.39 9.92
CA THR A 42 5.35 0.70 10.90
C THR A 42 5.33 2.05 10.20
N LEU A 43 6.10 2.21 9.13
CA LEU A 43 6.09 3.42 8.29
C LEU A 43 4.69 3.65 7.70
N LEU A 44 4.07 2.63 7.10
CA LEU A 44 2.71 2.76 6.54
C LEU A 44 1.69 3.15 7.62
N ARG A 45 1.76 2.56 8.82
CA ARG A 45 0.88 2.90 9.95
C ARG A 45 1.04 4.35 10.41
N LEU A 46 2.27 4.86 10.41
CA LEU A 46 2.57 6.26 10.74
C LEU A 46 2.05 7.19 9.66
N LEU A 47 2.31 6.89 8.38
CA LEU A 47 1.79 7.66 7.23
C LEU A 47 0.27 7.73 7.24
N ALA A 48 -0.40 6.63 7.61
CA ALA A 48 -1.85 6.54 7.73
C ALA A 48 -2.43 7.22 8.98
N GLY A 49 -1.60 7.80 9.85
CA GLY A 49 -2.05 8.41 11.10
C GLY A 49 -2.56 7.42 12.15
N ARG A 50 -2.32 6.10 11.96
CA ARG A 50 -2.67 5.06 12.96
C ARG A 50 -1.69 5.05 14.14
N LEU A 51 -0.47 5.51 13.92
CA LEU A 51 0.54 5.76 14.93
C LEU A 51 0.97 7.22 14.88
N ARG A 52 1.50 7.75 15.98
CA ARG A 52 2.08 9.10 16.05
C ARG A 52 3.59 8.98 16.08
N PRO A 53 4.34 9.74 15.27
CA PRO A 53 5.79 9.76 15.34
C PRO A 53 6.26 10.33 16.68
N GLN A 54 7.36 9.82 17.20
CA GLN A 54 8.02 10.34 18.42
C GLN A 54 8.83 11.60 18.12
N ALA A 55 9.33 11.73 16.87
CA ALA A 55 9.95 12.94 16.34
C ALA A 55 9.72 13.02 14.82
N GLY A 56 9.92 14.21 14.27
CA GLY A 56 9.62 14.48 12.87
C GLY A 56 8.14 14.80 12.64
N ALA A 57 7.73 14.88 11.38
CA ALA A 57 6.37 15.23 11.00
C ALA A 57 5.91 14.47 9.76
N ILE A 58 4.60 14.19 9.69
CA ILE A 58 3.93 13.64 8.52
C ILE A 58 2.86 14.63 8.06
N ARG A 59 2.86 14.98 6.79
CA ARG A 59 1.95 15.96 6.21
C ARG A 59 1.23 15.40 4.99
N LEU A 60 -0.05 15.68 4.89
CA LEU A 60 -0.86 15.44 3.70
C LEU A 60 -1.31 16.80 3.14
N ASP A 61 -0.88 17.13 1.92
CA ASP A 61 -1.06 18.45 1.28
C ASP A 61 -0.69 19.63 2.20
N GLY A 62 0.49 19.54 2.83
CA GLY A 62 1.03 20.56 3.72
C GLY A 62 0.46 20.58 5.14
N ARG A 63 -0.66 19.88 5.41
CA ARG A 63 -1.28 19.81 6.74
C ARG A 63 -0.78 18.60 7.51
N ALA A 64 -0.47 18.77 8.79
CA ALA A 64 -0.04 17.64 9.60
C ALA A 64 -1.16 16.58 9.71
N VAL A 65 -0.80 15.30 9.44
CA VAL A 65 -1.76 14.17 9.50
C VAL A 65 -2.37 14.04 10.90
N ALA A 66 -1.59 14.35 11.93
CA ALA A 66 -2.04 14.30 13.32
C ALA A 66 -3.16 15.31 13.66
N ASP A 67 -3.26 16.40 12.87
CA ASP A 67 -4.24 17.48 13.10
C ASP A 67 -5.50 17.32 12.24
N LEU A 68 -5.52 16.35 11.33
CA LEU A 68 -6.67 16.10 10.48
C LEU A 68 -7.74 15.31 11.24
N PRO A 69 -9.04 15.69 11.14
CA PRO A 69 -10.12 14.86 11.63
C PRO A 69 -10.06 13.45 11.00
N ARG A 70 -10.28 12.41 11.80
CA ARG A 70 -10.13 11.02 11.33
C ARG A 70 -10.98 10.70 10.10
N ALA A 71 -12.24 11.14 10.07
CA ALA A 71 -13.11 10.96 8.91
C ALA A 71 -12.59 11.68 7.67
N ALA A 72 -12.09 12.92 7.80
CA ALA A 72 -11.51 13.67 6.69
C ALA A 72 -10.24 13.01 6.14
N LEU A 73 -9.39 12.47 7.01
CA LEU A 73 -8.21 11.70 6.59
C LEU A 73 -8.63 10.40 5.88
N ALA A 74 -9.59 9.66 6.44
CA ALA A 74 -10.07 8.40 5.89
C ALA A 74 -10.71 8.57 4.48
N ARG A 75 -11.38 9.70 4.20
CA ARG A 75 -11.91 9.99 2.86
C ARG A 75 -10.83 10.28 1.81
N ARG A 76 -9.59 10.52 2.24
CA ARG A 76 -8.47 10.86 1.36
C ARG A 76 -7.40 9.78 1.31
N MET A 77 -7.36 8.90 2.31
CA MET A 77 -6.33 7.88 2.45
C MET A 77 -6.93 6.57 2.94
N ALA A 78 -6.82 5.53 2.14
CA ALA A 78 -7.23 4.18 2.49
C ALA A 78 -6.02 3.26 2.65
N VAL A 79 -6.13 2.27 3.55
CA VAL A 79 -5.08 1.30 3.85
C VAL A 79 -5.57 -0.10 3.58
N VAL A 80 -4.89 -0.80 2.71
CA VAL A 80 -5.03 -2.24 2.47
C VAL A 80 -3.98 -2.96 3.32
N PRO A 81 -4.36 -3.68 4.38
CA PRO A 81 -3.43 -4.41 5.23
C PRO A 81 -2.91 -5.67 4.53
N GLN A 82 -1.82 -6.24 5.04
CA GLN A 82 -1.26 -7.50 4.58
C GLN A 82 -2.24 -8.65 4.76
N GLU A 83 -2.93 -8.70 5.89
CA GLU A 83 -3.96 -9.68 6.22
C GLU A 83 -5.21 -8.98 6.73
N THR A 84 -6.38 -9.53 6.37
CA THR A 84 -7.68 -9.06 6.84
C THR A 84 -8.34 -10.18 7.62
N HIS A 85 -8.50 -9.97 8.93
CA HIS A 85 -9.24 -10.87 9.81
C HIS A 85 -10.57 -10.22 10.17
N LEU A 86 -11.65 -10.91 9.90
CA LEU A 86 -13.00 -10.49 10.27
C LEU A 86 -13.47 -11.28 11.48
N ALA A 87 -14.16 -10.61 12.40
CA ALA A 87 -14.71 -11.26 13.59
C ALA A 87 -16.04 -12.00 13.33
N PHE A 88 -16.67 -11.71 12.20
CA PHE A 88 -17.96 -12.29 11.79
C PHE A 88 -17.95 -12.60 10.29
N ASP A 89 -18.89 -13.45 9.89
CA ASP A 89 -19.14 -13.76 8.48
C ASP A 89 -19.83 -12.59 7.81
N TYR A 90 -19.10 -11.87 6.96
CA TYR A 90 -19.63 -10.80 6.13
C TYR A 90 -19.73 -11.25 4.67
N SER A 91 -20.77 -10.79 3.98
CA SER A 91 -20.80 -10.87 2.53
C SER A 91 -19.75 -9.92 1.90
N VAL A 92 -19.41 -10.18 0.65
CA VAL A 92 -18.51 -9.30 -0.11
C VAL A 92 -19.06 -7.86 -0.19
N MET A 93 -20.38 -7.72 -0.38
CA MET A 93 -21.01 -6.40 -0.41
C MET A 93 -20.88 -5.66 0.93
N GLU A 94 -21.16 -6.33 2.05
CA GLU A 94 -21.00 -5.73 3.39
C GLU A 94 -19.55 -5.32 3.65
N MET A 95 -18.59 -6.17 3.25
CA MET A 95 -17.17 -5.85 3.38
C MET A 95 -16.78 -4.58 2.59
N VAL A 96 -17.32 -4.41 1.39
CA VAL A 96 -17.05 -3.21 0.58
C VAL A 96 -17.75 -1.99 1.13
N LEU A 97 -18.99 -2.13 1.62
CA LEU A 97 -19.74 -1.06 2.26
C LEU A 97 -19.09 -0.51 3.53
N MET A 98 -18.30 -1.31 4.28
CA MET A 98 -17.49 -0.79 5.39
C MET A 98 -16.56 0.36 4.96
N GLY A 99 -16.14 0.38 3.70
CA GLY A 99 -15.40 1.50 3.11
C GLY A 99 -16.18 2.83 3.12
N ARG A 100 -17.52 2.78 3.22
CA ARG A 100 -18.37 3.97 3.21
C ARG A 100 -18.51 4.64 4.59
N TYR A 101 -18.14 3.97 5.68
CA TYR A 101 -18.31 4.51 7.04
C TYR A 101 -17.73 5.93 7.27
N PRO A 102 -16.58 6.32 6.68
CA PRO A 102 -16.11 7.70 6.83
C PRO A 102 -17.01 8.77 6.19
N HIS A 103 -17.93 8.36 5.31
CA HIS A 103 -18.85 9.25 4.59
C HIS A 103 -20.23 9.35 5.24
N LEU A 104 -20.54 8.44 6.17
CA LEU A 104 -21.81 8.41 6.88
C LEU A 104 -21.78 9.35 8.09
N GLY A 105 -22.92 9.97 8.35
CA GLY A 105 -23.16 10.72 9.58
C GLY A 105 -23.40 9.82 10.79
N PRO A 106 -23.47 10.37 12.00
CA PRO A 106 -23.85 9.62 13.20
C PRO A 106 -25.23 8.99 13.02
N PHE A 107 -25.34 7.66 13.22
CA PHE A 107 -26.57 6.86 13.05
C PHE A 107 -27.13 6.79 11.63
N GLU A 108 -26.38 7.25 10.63
CA GLU A 108 -26.72 7.08 9.23
C GLU A 108 -26.36 5.67 8.77
N LEU A 109 -27.28 5.06 8.01
CA LEU A 109 -27.07 3.76 7.35
C LEU A 109 -26.72 3.98 5.88
N GLU A 110 -26.08 2.98 5.30
CA GLU A 110 -25.74 2.99 3.88
C GLU A 110 -27.00 3.07 3.01
N GLY A 111 -26.99 4.05 2.12
CA GLY A 111 -28.10 4.31 1.20
C GLY A 111 -27.86 3.75 -0.20
N PRO A 112 -28.83 3.95 -1.13
CA PRO A 112 -28.73 3.50 -2.52
C PRO A 112 -27.45 4.00 -3.23
N ARG A 113 -26.98 5.18 -2.84
CA ARG A 113 -25.75 5.79 -3.37
C ARG A 113 -24.50 5.00 -2.94
N ASP A 114 -24.42 4.60 -1.67
CA ASP A 114 -23.30 3.83 -1.16
C ASP A 114 -23.25 2.44 -1.80
N LEU A 115 -24.41 1.82 -2.04
CA LEU A 115 -24.53 0.58 -2.80
C LEU A 115 -24.00 0.73 -4.23
N THR A 116 -24.30 1.85 -4.90
CA THR A 116 -23.78 2.13 -6.25
C THR A 116 -22.26 2.27 -6.21
N ILE A 117 -21.71 3.03 -5.26
CA ILE A 117 -20.27 3.19 -5.08
C ILE A 117 -19.59 1.85 -4.81
N ALA A 118 -20.18 1.01 -3.96
CA ALA A 118 -19.64 -0.30 -3.65
C ALA A 118 -19.61 -1.21 -4.89
N ARG A 119 -20.67 -1.21 -5.71
CA ARG A 119 -20.72 -1.98 -6.96
C ARG A 119 -19.70 -1.49 -8.00
N ASP A 120 -19.50 -0.18 -8.12
CA ASP A 120 -18.48 0.38 -9.01
C ASP A 120 -17.07 -0.01 -8.56
N ALA A 121 -16.83 -0.04 -7.25
CA ALA A 121 -15.56 -0.50 -6.70
C ALA A 121 -15.34 -2.00 -6.95
N LEU A 122 -16.37 -2.84 -6.79
CA LEU A 122 -16.34 -4.27 -7.15
C LEU A 122 -16.08 -4.47 -8.64
N ALA A 123 -16.70 -3.66 -9.50
CA ALA A 123 -16.49 -3.71 -10.95
C ALA A 123 -15.04 -3.33 -11.30
N ALA A 124 -14.49 -2.29 -10.69
CA ALA A 124 -13.11 -1.86 -10.90
C ALA A 124 -12.08 -2.92 -10.52
N THR A 125 -12.38 -3.74 -9.50
CA THR A 125 -11.52 -4.84 -9.05
C THR A 125 -11.88 -6.19 -9.69
N ARG A 126 -12.84 -6.23 -10.62
CA ARG A 126 -13.34 -7.43 -11.31
C ARG A 126 -13.90 -8.50 -10.36
N THR A 127 -14.57 -8.06 -9.28
CA THR A 127 -15.13 -8.93 -8.23
C THR A 127 -16.66 -8.83 -8.11
N SER A 128 -17.36 -8.19 -9.06
CA SER A 128 -18.82 -8.04 -9.04
C SER A 128 -19.58 -9.37 -8.93
N HIS A 129 -19.07 -10.44 -9.56
CA HIS A 129 -19.67 -11.77 -9.50
C HIS A 129 -19.62 -12.42 -8.12
N LEU A 130 -18.88 -11.83 -7.17
CA LEU A 130 -18.71 -12.31 -5.79
C LEU A 130 -19.63 -11.58 -4.80
N GLU A 131 -20.41 -10.57 -5.23
CA GLU A 131 -21.16 -9.62 -4.39
C GLU A 131 -21.93 -10.29 -3.24
N GLY A 132 -22.63 -11.38 -3.51
CA GLY A 132 -23.45 -12.10 -2.51
C GLY A 132 -22.74 -13.24 -1.78
N ARG A 133 -21.46 -13.52 -2.07
CA ARG A 133 -20.71 -14.59 -1.40
C ARG A 133 -20.20 -14.16 -0.04
N SER A 134 -20.06 -15.13 0.89
CA SER A 134 -19.33 -14.89 2.13
C SER A 134 -17.84 -14.64 1.84
N PHE A 135 -17.28 -13.58 2.43
CA PHE A 135 -15.88 -13.17 2.27
C PHE A 135 -14.92 -14.32 2.64
N ASP A 136 -15.24 -15.09 3.69
CA ASP A 136 -14.36 -16.15 4.18
C ASP A 136 -14.22 -17.32 3.20
N THR A 137 -15.19 -17.50 2.30
CA THR A 137 -15.16 -18.57 1.27
C THR A 137 -14.31 -18.24 0.05
N LEU A 138 -13.75 -17.04 -0.02
CA LEU A 138 -12.97 -16.55 -1.16
C LEU A 138 -11.54 -17.09 -1.12
N SER A 139 -10.93 -17.25 -2.29
CA SER A 139 -9.49 -17.46 -2.43
C SER A 139 -8.69 -16.22 -1.95
N GLY A 140 -7.41 -16.39 -1.63
CA GLY A 140 -6.55 -15.28 -1.19
C GLY A 140 -6.53 -14.10 -2.17
N GLY A 141 -6.43 -14.37 -3.47
CA GLY A 141 -6.45 -13.32 -4.51
C GLY A 141 -7.80 -12.64 -4.65
N GLU A 142 -8.93 -13.37 -4.49
CA GLU A 142 -10.27 -12.78 -4.46
C GLU A 142 -10.44 -11.90 -3.22
N LYS A 143 -10.05 -12.37 -2.04
CA LYS A 143 -10.06 -11.59 -0.80
C LYS A 143 -9.29 -10.28 -0.96
N GLN A 144 -8.08 -10.35 -1.50
CA GLN A 144 -7.26 -9.16 -1.72
C GLN A 144 -7.93 -8.15 -2.64
N ARG A 145 -8.53 -8.60 -3.75
CA ARG A 145 -9.26 -7.70 -4.67
C ARG A 145 -10.51 -7.08 -4.02
N VAL A 146 -11.23 -7.82 -3.18
CA VAL A 146 -12.38 -7.29 -2.41
C VAL A 146 -11.93 -6.26 -1.37
N VAL A 147 -10.81 -6.48 -0.68
CA VAL A 147 -10.24 -5.49 0.26
C VAL A 147 -9.81 -4.22 -0.47
N ILE A 148 -9.22 -4.36 -1.66
CA ILE A 148 -8.93 -3.19 -2.53
C ILE A 148 -10.23 -2.49 -2.96
N ALA A 149 -11.30 -3.23 -3.29
CA ALA A 149 -12.60 -2.63 -3.60
C ALA A 149 -13.15 -1.82 -2.41
N SER A 150 -13.08 -2.34 -1.19
CA SER A 150 -13.46 -1.61 0.02
C SER A 150 -12.66 -0.30 0.18
N ALA A 151 -11.35 -0.36 -0.06
CA ALA A 151 -10.48 0.82 -0.02
C ALA A 151 -10.84 1.85 -1.11
N LEU A 152 -11.22 1.40 -2.33
CA LEU A 152 -11.70 2.29 -3.40
C LEU A 152 -13.06 2.90 -3.05
N ALA A 153 -13.99 2.14 -2.49
CA ALA A 153 -15.26 2.66 -2.01
C ALA A 153 -15.05 3.74 -0.93
N GLN A 154 -14.03 3.57 -0.06
CA GLN A 154 -13.65 4.56 0.94
C GLN A 154 -13.11 5.85 0.31
N LEU A 155 -12.33 5.75 -0.77
CA LEU A 155 -11.73 6.90 -1.45
C LEU A 155 -12.69 7.64 -2.38
N ASP A 156 -13.85 7.04 -2.73
CA ASP A 156 -14.79 7.64 -3.67
C ASP A 156 -15.46 8.88 -3.08
N ARG A 157 -15.19 10.03 -3.71
CA ARG A 157 -15.61 11.37 -3.27
C ARG A 157 -16.67 11.99 -4.17
N ARG A 158 -17.26 11.23 -5.12
CA ARG A 158 -18.30 11.78 -6.00
C ARG A 158 -19.46 12.41 -5.20
N ALA A 159 -19.72 11.92 -3.99
CA ALA A 159 -20.71 12.49 -3.09
C ALA A 159 -20.41 13.93 -2.67
N GLU A 160 -19.14 14.25 -2.49
CA GLU A 160 -18.66 15.57 -2.06
C GLU A 160 -18.49 16.53 -3.24
N ASN A 161 -18.20 16.00 -4.44
CA ASN A 161 -17.87 16.75 -5.65
C ASN A 161 -19.07 17.00 -6.58
N GLY A 162 -20.31 17.05 -6.05
CA GLY A 162 -21.50 17.41 -6.84
C GLY A 162 -22.23 16.24 -7.50
N GLY A 163 -21.84 14.99 -7.22
CA GLY A 163 -22.63 13.82 -7.57
C GLY A 163 -22.53 13.38 -9.03
N GLY A 164 -21.35 13.44 -9.63
CA GLY A 164 -21.10 12.86 -10.95
C GLY A 164 -21.49 11.39 -11.06
N ALA A 165 -21.80 10.92 -12.30
CA ALA A 165 -22.15 9.53 -12.56
C ALA A 165 -20.97 8.56 -12.42
N ASP A 166 -19.75 9.04 -12.70
CA ASP A 166 -18.53 8.24 -12.69
C ASP A 166 -17.84 8.25 -11.33
N ALA A 167 -17.16 7.15 -11.00
CA ALA A 167 -16.36 7.03 -9.80
C ALA A 167 -15.24 8.08 -9.76
N ASP A 168 -15.13 8.81 -8.64
CA ASP A 168 -14.12 9.83 -8.41
C ASP A 168 -13.17 9.40 -7.30
N TRP A 169 -12.08 8.75 -7.69
CA TRP A 169 -10.98 8.34 -6.83
C TRP A 169 -9.75 9.24 -6.96
N GLY A 170 -9.83 10.27 -7.83
CA GLY A 170 -8.77 11.26 -8.04
C GLY A 170 -8.36 11.91 -6.72
N ASP A 171 -7.07 12.24 -6.58
CA ASP A 171 -6.46 12.72 -5.34
C ASP A 171 -6.52 11.75 -4.15
N GLY A 172 -7.11 10.55 -4.29
CA GLY A 172 -7.09 9.49 -3.27
C GLY A 172 -5.70 8.88 -3.15
N LEU A 173 -5.32 8.52 -1.92
CA LEU A 173 -4.07 7.84 -1.61
C LEU A 173 -4.36 6.43 -1.07
N LEU A 174 -3.87 5.44 -1.80
CA LEU A 174 -3.98 4.03 -1.44
C LEU A 174 -2.64 3.54 -0.89
N LEU A 175 -2.61 3.17 0.37
CA LEU A 175 -1.47 2.55 1.05
C LEU A 175 -1.69 1.04 1.10
N LEU A 176 -0.78 0.23 0.54
CA LEU A 176 -0.89 -1.23 0.55
C LEU A 176 0.32 -1.83 1.29
N ASP A 177 0.03 -2.63 2.30
CA ASP A 177 1.07 -3.32 3.07
C ASP A 177 1.19 -4.76 2.57
N GLU A 178 2.25 -5.02 1.81
CA GLU A 178 2.58 -6.32 1.21
C GLU A 178 1.37 -7.01 0.52
N PRO A 179 0.69 -6.36 -0.44
CA PRO A 179 -0.59 -6.81 -0.97
C PRO A 179 -0.55 -8.12 -1.76
N THR A 180 0.65 -8.63 -2.04
CA THR A 180 0.87 -9.87 -2.80
C THR A 180 1.51 -10.97 -1.95
N ALA A 181 1.78 -10.71 -0.66
CA ALA A 181 2.30 -11.72 0.24
C ALA A 181 1.33 -12.92 0.32
N SER A 182 1.90 -14.12 0.30
CA SER A 182 1.13 -15.38 0.37
C SER A 182 0.18 -15.65 -0.81
N LEU A 183 0.31 -14.93 -1.93
CA LEU A 183 -0.43 -15.18 -3.17
C LEU A 183 0.43 -15.97 -4.17
N ASP A 184 -0.23 -16.84 -4.94
CA ASP A 184 0.40 -17.49 -6.08
C ASP A 184 0.79 -16.46 -7.15
N ILE A 185 1.79 -16.79 -7.98
CA ILE A 185 2.37 -15.88 -8.96
C ILE A 185 1.34 -15.28 -9.94
N GLY A 186 0.31 -16.07 -10.33
CA GLY A 186 -0.77 -15.58 -11.19
C GLY A 186 -1.57 -14.45 -10.50
N TYR A 187 -1.94 -14.64 -9.26
CA TYR A 187 -2.65 -13.62 -8.48
C TYR A 187 -1.78 -12.40 -8.18
N GLN A 188 -0.47 -12.58 -7.98
CA GLN A 188 0.46 -11.44 -7.81
C GLN A 188 0.47 -10.56 -9.07
N LEU A 189 0.53 -11.16 -10.26
CA LEU A 189 0.46 -10.46 -11.54
C LEU A 189 -0.89 -9.75 -11.73
N ASP A 190 -2.00 -10.39 -11.36
CA ASP A 190 -3.34 -9.81 -11.41
C ASP A 190 -3.45 -8.56 -10.52
N ILE A 191 -2.94 -8.62 -9.28
CA ILE A 191 -2.92 -7.47 -8.37
C ILE A 191 -2.03 -6.36 -8.92
N ALA A 192 -0.84 -6.68 -9.43
CA ALA A 192 0.04 -5.69 -10.04
C ALA A 192 -0.62 -5.00 -11.25
N ALA A 193 -1.30 -5.77 -12.11
CA ALA A 193 -2.05 -5.24 -13.24
C ALA A 193 -3.20 -4.33 -12.80
N LEU A 194 -3.97 -4.73 -11.77
CA LEU A 194 -5.03 -3.93 -11.17
C LEU A 194 -4.48 -2.61 -10.62
N LEU A 195 -3.41 -2.63 -9.84
CA LEU A 195 -2.81 -1.42 -9.27
C LEU A 195 -2.31 -0.47 -10.36
N ARG A 196 -1.68 -1.00 -11.44
CA ARG A 196 -1.28 -0.18 -12.60
C ARG A 196 -2.49 0.44 -13.30
N GLN A 197 -3.59 -0.32 -13.46
CA GLN A 197 -4.82 0.18 -14.05
C GLN A 197 -5.42 1.32 -13.20
N LEU A 198 -5.55 1.15 -11.89
CA LEU A 198 -6.06 2.17 -10.97
C LEU A 198 -5.20 3.45 -11.01
N TRP A 199 -3.87 3.28 -11.00
CA TRP A 199 -2.95 4.40 -11.10
C TRP A 199 -3.08 5.15 -12.44
N ARG A 200 -3.11 4.43 -13.58
CA ARG A 200 -3.11 5.03 -14.91
C ARG A 200 -4.45 5.64 -15.27
N ASP A 201 -5.54 4.88 -15.05
CA ASP A 201 -6.85 5.22 -15.60
C ASP A 201 -7.70 6.01 -14.60
N ARG A 202 -7.39 5.93 -13.31
CA ARG A 202 -8.17 6.56 -12.23
C ARG A 202 -7.37 7.56 -11.41
N HIS A 203 -6.10 7.77 -11.76
CA HIS A 203 -5.22 8.77 -11.14
C HIS A 203 -5.04 8.61 -9.62
N VAL A 204 -5.27 7.41 -9.09
CA VAL A 204 -5.06 7.11 -7.68
C VAL A 204 -3.57 7.16 -7.36
N THR A 205 -3.20 7.86 -6.31
CA THR A 205 -1.83 7.82 -5.78
C THR A 205 -1.64 6.52 -5.00
N ILE A 206 -0.58 5.78 -5.28
CA ILE A 206 -0.35 4.45 -4.69
C ILE A 206 1.02 4.43 -3.99
N LEU A 207 1.02 3.99 -2.74
CA LEU A 207 2.23 3.60 -2.01
C LEU A 207 2.09 2.13 -1.59
N VAL A 208 2.99 1.28 -2.09
CA VAL A 208 2.97 -0.16 -1.79
C VAL A 208 4.24 -0.57 -1.07
N SER A 209 4.12 -1.28 0.05
CA SER A 209 5.27 -1.97 0.65
C SER A 209 5.42 -3.37 0.06
N THR A 210 6.63 -3.81 -0.17
CA THR A 210 6.94 -5.17 -0.62
C THR A 210 8.38 -5.54 -0.26
N HIS A 211 8.66 -6.83 -0.24
CA HIS A 211 10.01 -7.39 -0.21
C HIS A 211 10.38 -8.03 -1.56
N ASP A 212 9.46 -8.11 -2.50
CA ASP A 212 9.68 -8.66 -3.83
C ASP A 212 10.28 -7.61 -4.77
N LEU A 213 11.55 -7.83 -5.15
CA LEU A 213 12.33 -6.97 -6.02
C LEU A 213 11.75 -6.86 -7.43
N ASN A 214 11.27 -7.97 -8.00
CA ASN A 214 10.76 -8.02 -9.36
C ASN A 214 9.35 -7.43 -9.44
N LEU A 215 8.50 -7.65 -8.44
CA LEU A 215 7.22 -6.97 -8.33
C LEU A 215 7.43 -5.45 -8.24
N ALA A 216 8.34 -5.00 -7.37
CA ALA A 216 8.65 -3.58 -7.23
C ALA A 216 9.18 -2.97 -8.54
N ALA A 217 10.10 -3.66 -9.21
CA ALA A 217 10.66 -3.23 -10.50
C ALA A 217 9.60 -3.11 -11.60
N GLY A 218 8.67 -4.07 -11.65
CA GLY A 218 7.61 -4.09 -12.67
C GLY A 218 6.45 -3.16 -12.36
N LEU A 219 6.15 -2.88 -11.09
CA LEU A 219 4.99 -2.11 -10.68
C LEU A 219 5.31 -0.63 -10.46
N CYS A 220 6.38 -0.32 -9.69
CA CYS A 220 6.62 1.00 -9.14
C CYS A 220 7.45 1.89 -10.07
N ARG A 221 7.11 3.17 -10.14
CA ARG A 221 7.91 4.18 -10.86
C ARG A 221 9.06 4.71 -10.00
N ASP A 222 8.80 4.85 -8.71
CA ASP A 222 9.78 5.30 -7.74
C ASP A 222 9.88 4.27 -6.61
N LEU A 223 11.08 4.12 -6.05
CA LEU A 223 11.36 3.25 -4.92
C LEU A 223 11.95 4.02 -3.76
N VAL A 224 11.59 3.58 -2.57
CA VAL A 224 12.23 3.93 -1.30
C VAL A 224 12.79 2.65 -0.71
N LEU A 225 14.09 2.52 -0.61
CA LEU A 225 14.74 1.38 0.03
C LEU A 225 14.86 1.64 1.53
N LEU A 226 14.24 0.79 2.32
CA LEU A 226 14.21 0.91 3.78
C LEU A 226 15.05 -0.19 4.41
N GLU A 227 16.13 0.21 5.08
CA GLU A 227 17.05 -0.67 5.80
C GLU A 227 17.14 -0.23 7.27
N GLN A 228 16.89 -1.15 8.20
CA GLN A 228 17.01 -0.90 9.64
C GLN A 228 16.40 0.44 10.10
N GLY A 229 15.22 0.76 9.59
CA GLY A 229 14.49 1.97 9.93
C GLY A 229 15.05 3.27 9.31
N ARG A 230 15.92 3.18 8.32
CA ARG A 230 16.50 4.33 7.58
C ARG A 230 16.27 4.18 6.08
N VAL A 231 16.18 5.30 5.40
CA VAL A 231 16.16 5.30 3.93
C VAL A 231 17.60 5.13 3.43
N LEU A 232 17.85 4.01 2.75
CA LEU A 232 19.12 3.73 2.09
C LEU A 232 19.24 4.50 0.77
N ALA A 233 18.17 4.47 -0.05
CA ALA A 233 18.06 5.19 -1.31
C ALA A 233 16.60 5.48 -1.64
N ALA A 234 16.33 6.55 -2.37
CA ALA A 234 15.00 6.89 -2.87
C ALA A 234 15.10 7.60 -4.23
N GLY A 235 14.13 7.35 -5.12
CA GLY A 235 14.05 7.95 -6.44
C GLY A 235 13.49 7.00 -7.49
N PRO A 236 13.67 7.30 -8.79
CA PRO A 236 13.21 6.47 -9.89
C PRO A 236 13.71 5.02 -9.77
N THR A 237 12.85 4.07 -10.06
CA THR A 237 13.14 2.63 -9.94
C THR A 237 14.44 2.24 -10.64
N GLU A 238 14.67 2.76 -11.84
CA GLU A 238 15.85 2.47 -12.65
C GLU A 238 17.16 2.96 -12.01
N THR A 239 17.11 4.03 -11.24
CA THR A 239 18.30 4.60 -10.56
C THR A 239 18.52 4.00 -9.17
N VAL A 240 17.47 3.56 -8.51
CA VAL A 240 17.52 3.04 -7.15
C VAL A 240 17.76 1.54 -7.12
N LEU A 241 17.19 0.78 -8.07
CA LEU A 241 17.31 -0.67 -8.11
C LEU A 241 18.63 -1.08 -8.79
N THR A 242 19.71 -1.03 -8.03
CA THR A 242 21.07 -1.36 -8.48
C THR A 242 21.63 -2.56 -7.73
N THR A 243 22.60 -3.25 -8.32
CA THR A 243 23.33 -4.35 -7.67
C THR A 243 23.93 -3.91 -6.31
N GLY A 244 24.48 -2.70 -6.26
CA GLY A 244 25.05 -2.14 -5.02
C GLY A 244 24.03 -1.94 -3.93
N ASN A 245 22.87 -1.37 -4.25
CA ASN A 245 21.79 -1.15 -3.29
C ASN A 245 21.14 -2.48 -2.84
N ILE A 246 20.99 -3.46 -3.74
CA ILE A 246 20.48 -4.79 -3.39
C ILE A 246 21.47 -5.51 -2.45
N ARG A 247 22.76 -5.43 -2.75
CA ARG A 247 23.80 -5.98 -1.88
C ARG A 247 23.77 -5.35 -0.48
N ALA A 248 23.66 -4.03 -0.39
CA ALA A 248 23.53 -3.32 0.89
C ALA A 248 22.27 -3.74 1.63
N LEU A 249 21.11 -3.75 0.95
CA LEU A 249 19.80 -3.97 1.56
C LEU A 249 19.57 -5.42 2.04
N TYR A 250 20.04 -6.42 1.26
CA TYR A 250 19.75 -7.84 1.50
C TYR A 250 20.99 -8.71 1.79
N GLY A 251 22.20 -8.15 1.65
CA GLY A 251 23.42 -8.94 1.79
C GLY A 251 23.57 -10.04 0.72
N VAL A 252 23.02 -9.81 -0.47
CA VAL A 252 23.07 -10.75 -1.58
C VAL A 252 23.75 -10.15 -2.81
N GLU A 253 24.47 -11.00 -3.54
CA GLU A 253 24.92 -10.71 -4.90
C GLU A 253 23.76 -10.93 -5.85
N ALA A 254 23.47 -9.96 -6.70
CA ALA A 254 22.40 -10.03 -7.68
C ALA A 254 22.83 -9.37 -9.00
N GLU A 255 22.29 -9.84 -10.09
CA GLU A 255 22.35 -9.18 -11.39
C GLU A 255 21.08 -8.35 -11.59
N VAL A 256 21.23 -7.08 -11.97
CA VAL A 256 20.12 -6.20 -12.35
C VAL A 256 20.27 -5.83 -13.80
N ARG A 257 19.28 -6.19 -14.62
CA ARG A 257 19.30 -5.93 -16.05
C ARG A 257 17.92 -5.60 -16.60
N PRO A 258 17.83 -4.80 -17.68
CA PRO A 258 16.60 -4.65 -18.43
C PRO A 258 16.14 -6.00 -19.00
N HIS A 259 14.85 -6.29 -18.93
CA HIS A 259 14.25 -7.46 -19.54
C HIS A 259 13.34 -7.01 -20.68
N GLU A 260 13.73 -7.28 -21.94
CA GLU A 260 13.04 -6.77 -23.13
C GLU A 260 11.54 -7.14 -23.15
N ALA A 261 11.22 -8.43 -22.92
CA ALA A 261 9.83 -8.88 -22.95
C ALA A 261 8.98 -8.35 -21.76
N ALA A 262 9.59 -8.06 -20.61
CA ALA A 262 8.90 -7.52 -19.45
C ALA A 262 8.78 -5.98 -19.49
N GLY A 263 9.67 -5.31 -20.21
CA GLY A 263 9.71 -3.85 -20.32
C GLY A 263 10.12 -3.13 -19.03
N HIS A 264 10.79 -3.84 -18.11
CA HIS A 264 11.28 -3.29 -16.84
C HIS A 264 12.57 -4.01 -16.40
N LEU A 265 13.19 -3.53 -15.33
CA LEU A 265 14.34 -4.20 -14.73
C LEU A 265 13.94 -5.55 -14.13
N THR A 266 14.84 -6.52 -14.25
CA THR A 266 14.75 -7.82 -13.58
C THR A 266 15.93 -8.00 -12.66
N VAL A 267 15.67 -8.52 -11.47
CA VAL A 267 16.67 -8.83 -10.45
C VAL A 267 16.79 -10.34 -10.35
N VAL A 268 18.01 -10.85 -10.60
CA VAL A 268 18.33 -12.27 -10.47
C VAL A 268 19.31 -12.43 -9.30
N PRO A 269 18.86 -12.96 -8.15
CA PRO A 269 19.77 -13.27 -7.04
C PRO A 269 20.75 -14.38 -7.47
N ILE A 270 22.04 -14.19 -7.14
CA ILE A 270 23.12 -15.14 -7.49
C ILE A 270 23.55 -15.92 -6.26
N GLY A 271 23.70 -15.23 -5.12
CA GLY A 271 24.16 -15.84 -3.88
C GLY A 271 24.24 -14.86 -2.73
N ARG A 272 24.56 -15.34 -1.54
CA ARG A 272 24.82 -14.47 -0.39
C ARG A 272 26.24 -13.91 -0.42
N VAL A 273 26.38 -12.68 0.02
CA VAL A 273 27.70 -12.07 0.24
C VAL A 273 28.40 -12.81 1.37
N ALA A 274 29.66 -13.20 1.16
CA ALA A 274 30.44 -13.88 2.17
C ALA A 274 30.56 -13.01 3.43
N GLY A 275 30.17 -13.57 4.59
CA GLY A 275 30.19 -12.87 5.89
C GLY A 275 28.94 -12.05 6.24
N ALA A 276 27.91 -12.02 5.39
CA ALA A 276 26.64 -11.40 5.76
C ALA A 276 25.92 -12.24 6.85
N PRO A 277 25.42 -11.61 7.94
CA PRO A 277 24.67 -12.34 8.96
C PRO A 277 23.38 -12.93 8.37
N PRO A 278 22.91 -14.09 8.89
CA PRO A 278 21.64 -14.66 8.44
C PRO A 278 20.48 -13.72 8.78
N GLU A 279 19.54 -13.52 7.84
CA GLU A 279 18.29 -12.81 8.12
C GLU A 279 17.52 -13.55 9.22
N GLY A 280 17.12 -12.85 10.30
CA GLY A 280 16.15 -13.35 11.26
C GLY A 280 16.62 -13.67 12.66
N GLY A 281 17.63 -12.98 13.18
CA GLY A 281 18.07 -13.09 14.58
C GLY A 281 17.60 -11.96 15.51
N GLY A 282 16.38 -11.45 15.34
CA GLY A 282 15.76 -10.59 16.36
C GLY A 282 15.18 -11.46 17.49
N PRO A 283 15.25 -11.02 18.77
CA PRO A 283 14.61 -11.75 19.86
C PRO A 283 13.11 -11.90 19.57
N ARG A 284 12.62 -13.14 19.57
CA ARG A 284 11.18 -13.43 19.59
C ARG A 284 10.60 -12.89 20.90
N PRO A 285 9.38 -12.31 20.87
CA PRO A 285 8.74 -11.80 22.06
C PRO A 285 8.47 -12.87 23.11
#